data_304c56dd8793e0e68e5897d2d49543e1
#
_entry.id   304c56dd8793e0e68e5897d2d49543e1
#
_cell.length_a   1.000
_cell.length_b   1.000
_cell.length_c   1.000
_cell.angle_alpha   90.00
_cell.angle_beta   90.00
_cell.angle_gamma   90.00
#
_symmetry.space_group_name_H-M   'P 1'
#
loop_
_entity.id
_entity.type
_entity.pdbx_description
1 polymer ?
#
loop_
_entity_poly.entity_id
_entity_poly.type
_entity_poly.pdbx_seq_one_letter_code
_entity_poly.pdbx_strand_id
1 'polypeptide(L)'
;MASIGKKISARDYRAEIDEIEKASRDEIVALQEKRLAWSLGHAYDNVAHYRRVFDRAGVHPKDFKQLSDLAKFPFTTKLDLRDNYPFNMFAVPRERLVRVHASSGTTGKPIVVGYTRADIDTWSEVMARSIRAAGGRTGMIIHNAYGYGLFTGGLGVHYGAEKLGCTVVPVSGGMTERQVQLINDFKPDIITVTPSYMLAILDEFKRQGLDPRKSSLRIGIFGAEPWTNAMRGEIETTFDMDATDIYGLSEVIGPGVAQECIETKDGLHIWEDHFYPEVIDPDTCAVLPDGEKGELVFTSLTKEAFPVIRYRTRDLTRLLPGTARRGMRRMEKVTGRSDDMIILRGVNVFPTQIEEALLATDWCGGHFVIELTREGRMDEMTVLAEARSEHWDGQGLFEHVERVTHHIKSTIGITARIKAVAPETLERSLGKAKRLIDKRPKG
;
A
#
# COMPACT_ATOMS: atom_id res chain seq x y z
N MET A 1 -14.62 28.38 -25.12
CA MET A 1 -14.66 26.90 -24.95
C MET A 1 -14.52 26.63 -23.48
N ALA A 2 -15.59 26.13 -22.83
CA ALA A 2 -15.56 25.80 -21.41
C ALA A 2 -14.54 24.67 -21.19
N SER A 3 -13.61 24.84 -20.25
CA SER A 3 -12.70 23.80 -19.79
C SER A 3 -13.58 22.67 -19.25
N ILE A 4 -13.68 21.58 -19.98
CA ILE A 4 -14.23 20.34 -19.47
C ILE A 4 -13.29 19.93 -18.34
N GLY A 5 -13.78 19.96 -17.09
CA GLY A 5 -12.99 19.58 -15.94
C GLY A 5 -12.37 18.20 -16.18
N LYS A 6 -11.09 18.04 -15.84
CA LYS A 6 -10.35 16.77 -16.00
C LYS A 6 -10.93 15.62 -15.20
N LYS A 7 -11.67 15.92 -14.13
CA LYS A 7 -12.27 14.91 -13.24
C LYS A 7 -13.38 14.13 -13.93
N ILE A 8 -13.35 12.83 -13.77
CA ILE A 8 -14.32 11.90 -14.34
C ILE A 8 -15.62 11.95 -13.51
N SER A 9 -16.76 12.01 -14.17
CA SER A 9 -18.06 12.02 -13.47
C SER A 9 -18.34 10.68 -12.79
N ALA A 10 -18.76 10.70 -11.53
CA ALA A 10 -19.16 9.49 -10.79
C ALA A 10 -20.31 8.70 -11.44
N ARG A 11 -21.05 9.29 -12.38
CA ARG A 11 -22.14 8.61 -13.12
C ARG A 11 -21.63 7.59 -14.12
N ASP A 12 -20.41 7.74 -14.63
CA ASP A 12 -19.88 6.89 -15.70
C ASP A 12 -19.33 5.55 -15.19
N TYR A 13 -19.24 5.36 -13.87
CA TYR A 13 -18.60 4.19 -13.26
C TYR A 13 -19.51 2.97 -13.04
N ARG A 14 -20.83 3.18 -12.90
CA ARG A 14 -21.76 2.12 -12.45
C ARG A 14 -22.06 1.05 -13.48
N ALA A 15 -21.79 1.28 -14.75
CA ALA A 15 -22.20 0.39 -15.83
C ALA A 15 -21.25 -0.78 -16.12
N GLU A 16 -20.01 -0.77 -15.57
CA GLU A 16 -18.95 -1.70 -15.96
C GLU A 16 -18.37 -2.53 -14.80
N ILE A 17 -19.04 -2.63 -13.66
CA ILE A 17 -18.56 -3.44 -12.54
C ILE A 17 -18.88 -4.92 -12.75
N ASP A 18 -17.99 -5.80 -12.31
CA ASP A 18 -18.16 -7.24 -12.39
C ASP A 18 -19.34 -7.70 -11.54
N GLU A 19 -19.98 -8.82 -11.90
CA GLU A 19 -21.12 -9.35 -11.15
C GLU A 19 -20.77 -9.61 -9.68
N ILE A 20 -19.56 -10.09 -9.39
CA ILE A 20 -19.11 -10.33 -8.02
C ILE A 20 -19.03 -9.03 -7.19
N GLU A 21 -18.82 -7.87 -7.80
CA GLU A 21 -18.82 -6.57 -7.11
C GLU A 21 -20.23 -6.11 -6.71
N LYS A 22 -21.27 -6.73 -7.29
CA LYS A 22 -22.69 -6.49 -6.99
C LYS A 22 -23.24 -7.48 -5.97
N ALA A 23 -22.49 -8.56 -5.67
CA ALA A 23 -22.91 -9.61 -4.78
C ALA A 23 -23.28 -9.07 -3.38
N SER A 24 -24.25 -9.68 -2.75
CA SER A 24 -24.62 -9.42 -1.36
C SER A 24 -23.53 -9.92 -0.39
N ARG A 25 -23.59 -9.47 0.85
CA ARG A 25 -22.68 -9.96 1.89
C ARG A 25 -22.78 -11.48 2.08
N ASP A 26 -24.00 -12.03 2.06
CA ASP A 26 -24.24 -13.45 2.25
C ASP A 26 -23.64 -14.29 1.10
N GLU A 27 -23.75 -13.81 -0.14
CA GLU A 27 -23.12 -14.48 -1.29
C GLU A 27 -21.59 -14.45 -1.19
N ILE A 28 -20.99 -13.33 -0.76
CA ILE A 28 -19.55 -13.24 -0.51
C ILE A 28 -19.14 -14.19 0.61
N VAL A 29 -19.88 -14.25 1.73
CA VAL A 29 -19.59 -15.17 2.86
C VAL A 29 -19.62 -16.61 2.38
N ALA A 30 -20.66 -17.02 1.67
CA ALA A 30 -20.78 -18.40 1.16
C ALA A 30 -19.62 -18.76 0.22
N LEU A 31 -19.19 -17.82 -0.64
CA LEU A 31 -18.03 -18.01 -1.50
C LEU A 31 -16.73 -18.12 -0.71
N GLN A 32 -16.55 -17.28 0.32
CA GLN A 32 -15.39 -17.31 1.21
C GLN A 32 -15.29 -18.64 1.95
N GLU A 33 -16.36 -19.15 2.52
CA GLU A 33 -16.36 -20.44 3.22
C GLU A 33 -15.93 -21.58 2.30
N LYS A 34 -16.47 -21.63 1.09
CA LYS A 34 -16.09 -22.63 0.08
C LYS A 34 -14.61 -22.54 -0.28
N ARG A 35 -14.11 -21.32 -0.53
CA ARG A 35 -12.71 -21.07 -0.95
C ARG A 35 -11.73 -21.27 0.20
N LEU A 36 -12.11 -20.92 1.45
CA LEU A 36 -11.30 -21.18 2.65
C LEU A 36 -11.13 -22.67 2.90
N ALA A 37 -12.20 -23.45 2.80
CA ALA A 37 -12.12 -24.91 2.94
C ALA A 37 -11.11 -25.50 1.94
N TRP A 38 -11.11 -25.04 0.69
CA TRP A 38 -10.15 -25.43 -0.32
C TRP A 38 -8.72 -24.97 0.03
N SER A 39 -8.55 -23.69 0.37
CA SER A 39 -7.23 -23.10 0.64
C SER A 39 -6.53 -23.75 1.82
N LEU A 40 -7.27 -24.01 2.91
CA LEU A 40 -6.77 -24.73 4.08
C LEU A 40 -6.33 -26.15 3.74
N GLY A 41 -7.15 -26.91 2.98
CA GLY A 41 -6.81 -28.25 2.50
C GLY A 41 -5.59 -28.22 1.59
N HIS A 42 -5.58 -27.31 0.61
CA HIS A 42 -4.47 -27.16 -0.33
C HIS A 42 -3.14 -26.84 0.36
N ALA A 43 -3.15 -25.92 1.33
CA ALA A 43 -1.97 -25.57 2.12
C ALA A 43 -1.50 -26.76 2.98
N TYR A 44 -2.40 -27.44 3.65
CA TYR A 44 -2.07 -28.59 4.50
C TYR A 44 -1.49 -29.76 3.71
N ASP A 45 -2.11 -30.11 2.57
CA ASP A 45 -1.70 -31.27 1.78
C ASP A 45 -0.36 -31.06 1.06
N ASN A 46 -0.05 -29.84 0.66
CA ASN A 46 1.07 -29.56 -0.25
C ASN A 46 2.23 -28.78 0.37
N VAL A 47 2.06 -28.13 1.53
CA VAL A 47 3.11 -27.35 2.19
C VAL A 47 3.47 -27.93 3.54
N ALA A 48 4.67 -28.50 3.64
CA ALA A 48 5.13 -29.19 4.86
C ALA A 48 5.10 -28.28 6.12
N HIS A 49 5.31 -26.95 5.94
CA HIS A 49 5.18 -25.98 7.02
C HIS A 49 3.76 -25.98 7.60
N TYR A 50 2.73 -25.86 6.76
CA TYR A 50 1.34 -25.79 7.22
C TYR A 50 0.89 -27.10 7.87
N ARG A 51 1.24 -28.25 7.29
CA ARG A 51 0.96 -29.54 7.92
C ARG A 51 1.53 -29.59 9.33
N ARG A 52 2.81 -29.29 9.50
CA ARG A 52 3.49 -29.32 10.79
C ARG A 52 2.86 -28.38 11.82
N VAL A 53 2.52 -27.14 11.42
CA VAL A 53 2.00 -26.16 12.39
C VAL A 53 0.53 -26.44 12.74
N PHE A 54 -0.27 -26.95 11.80
CA PHE A 54 -1.65 -27.35 12.06
C PHE A 54 -1.71 -28.58 12.97
N ASP A 55 -0.90 -29.62 12.69
CA ASP A 55 -0.80 -30.81 13.54
C ASP A 55 -0.36 -30.45 14.97
N ARG A 56 0.63 -29.54 15.09
CA ARG A 56 1.07 -29.06 16.41
C ARG A 56 -0.01 -28.31 17.17
N ALA A 57 -0.84 -27.55 16.47
CA ALA A 57 -1.97 -26.82 17.04
C ALA A 57 -3.18 -27.73 17.31
N GLY A 58 -3.15 -29.00 16.89
CA GLY A 58 -4.25 -29.94 17.03
C GLY A 58 -5.45 -29.58 16.16
N VAL A 59 -5.24 -28.92 15.03
CA VAL A 59 -6.30 -28.52 14.07
C VAL A 59 -6.06 -29.16 12.71
N HIS A 60 -7.16 -29.51 12.03
CA HIS A 60 -7.12 -30.08 10.69
C HIS A 60 -8.07 -29.27 9.77
N PRO A 61 -7.81 -29.15 8.45
CA PRO A 61 -8.70 -28.43 7.52
C PRO A 61 -10.17 -28.87 7.60
N LYS A 62 -10.45 -30.11 7.96
CA LYS A 62 -11.81 -30.63 8.17
C LYS A 62 -12.54 -30.01 9.37
N ASP A 63 -11.83 -29.35 10.28
CA ASP A 63 -12.43 -28.69 11.45
C ASP A 63 -13.00 -27.30 11.08
N PHE A 64 -12.68 -26.79 9.90
CA PHE A 64 -13.27 -25.58 9.34
C PHE A 64 -14.68 -25.89 8.80
N LYS A 65 -15.70 -25.22 9.35
CA LYS A 65 -17.10 -25.31 8.93
C LYS A 65 -17.72 -23.97 8.57
N GLN A 66 -17.23 -22.92 9.20
CA GLN A 66 -17.69 -21.54 9.04
C GLN A 66 -16.54 -20.56 9.28
N LEU A 67 -16.72 -19.30 8.85
CA LEU A 67 -15.64 -18.28 8.90
C LEU A 67 -14.99 -18.13 10.29
N SER A 68 -15.78 -18.20 11.38
CA SER A 68 -15.27 -18.08 12.75
C SER A 68 -14.31 -19.22 13.16
N ASP A 69 -14.36 -20.35 12.48
CA ASP A 69 -13.46 -21.47 12.76
C ASP A 69 -12.02 -21.17 12.30
N LEU A 70 -11.83 -20.19 11.40
CA LEU A 70 -10.50 -19.81 10.94
C LEU A 70 -9.59 -19.38 12.11
N ALA A 71 -10.17 -18.77 13.15
CA ALA A 71 -9.44 -18.36 14.35
C ALA A 71 -8.73 -19.51 15.09
N LYS A 72 -9.12 -20.76 14.85
CA LYS A 72 -8.46 -21.96 15.40
C LYS A 72 -7.12 -22.27 14.76
N PHE A 73 -6.91 -21.80 13.52
CA PHE A 73 -5.70 -22.07 12.75
C PHE A 73 -4.59 -21.09 13.14
N PRO A 74 -3.32 -21.57 13.19
CA PRO A 74 -2.20 -20.72 13.57
C PRO A 74 -1.91 -19.64 12.51
N PHE A 75 -1.30 -18.56 12.98
CA PHE A 75 -0.85 -17.49 12.10
C PHE A 75 0.40 -17.89 11.33
N THR A 76 0.54 -17.30 10.14
CA THR A 76 1.79 -17.26 9.39
C THR A 76 2.46 -15.89 9.60
N THR A 77 3.75 -15.90 9.87
CA THR A 77 4.55 -14.69 10.08
C THR A 77 5.59 -14.51 8.98
N LYS A 78 6.16 -13.33 8.90
CA LYS A 78 7.28 -13.04 7.98
C LYS A 78 8.50 -13.94 8.26
N LEU A 79 8.69 -14.34 9.52
CA LEU A 79 9.78 -15.25 9.91
C LEU A 79 9.55 -16.64 9.33
N ASP A 80 8.33 -17.17 9.42
CA ASP A 80 7.98 -18.48 8.82
C ASP A 80 8.29 -18.51 7.33
N LEU A 81 8.00 -17.43 6.60
CA LEU A 81 8.29 -17.34 5.16
C LEU A 81 9.79 -17.31 4.89
N ARG A 82 10.58 -16.63 5.72
CA ARG A 82 12.05 -16.57 5.61
C ARG A 82 12.72 -17.89 5.96
N ASP A 83 12.23 -18.59 6.97
CA ASP A 83 12.78 -19.89 7.40
C ASP A 83 12.53 -20.97 6.36
N ASN A 84 11.53 -20.80 5.50
CA ASN A 84 11.19 -21.68 4.40
C ASN A 84 11.74 -21.19 3.02
N TYR A 85 12.67 -20.23 3.03
CA TYR A 85 13.34 -19.73 1.81
C TYR A 85 14.11 -20.85 1.08
N PRO A 86 14.12 -20.91 -0.25
CA PRO A 86 13.37 -20.03 -1.14
C PRO A 86 12.00 -20.58 -1.56
N PHE A 87 11.75 -21.90 -1.55
CA PHE A 87 10.60 -22.52 -2.22
C PHE A 87 9.76 -23.44 -1.32
N ASN A 88 10.12 -23.60 -0.04
CA ASN A 88 9.47 -24.55 0.85
C ASN A 88 8.04 -24.18 1.29
N MET A 89 7.59 -22.96 0.91
CA MET A 89 6.21 -22.52 1.06
C MET A 89 5.36 -22.73 -0.21
N PHE A 90 5.93 -23.29 -1.27
CA PHE A 90 5.20 -23.51 -2.52
C PHE A 90 4.38 -24.79 -2.45
N ALA A 91 3.10 -24.69 -2.80
CA ALA A 91 2.14 -25.78 -2.80
C ALA A 91 2.04 -26.50 -4.14
N VAL A 92 2.87 -26.14 -5.11
CA VAL A 92 2.93 -26.74 -6.43
C VAL A 92 4.37 -27.07 -6.82
N PRO A 93 4.62 -28.09 -7.69
CA PRO A 93 5.94 -28.34 -8.21
C PRO A 93 6.44 -27.18 -9.09
N ARG A 94 7.77 -27.02 -9.16
CA ARG A 94 8.42 -25.88 -9.84
C ARG A 94 8.03 -25.73 -11.30
N GLU A 95 7.74 -26.84 -11.96
CA GLU A 95 7.36 -26.92 -13.38
C GLU A 95 6.00 -26.26 -13.66
N ARG A 96 5.17 -26.08 -12.63
CA ARG A 96 3.90 -25.37 -12.72
C ARG A 96 4.03 -23.85 -12.52
N LEU A 97 5.20 -23.38 -12.07
CA LEU A 97 5.44 -21.96 -11.88
C LEU A 97 5.70 -21.27 -13.23
N VAL A 98 5.05 -20.15 -13.44
CA VAL A 98 5.28 -19.30 -14.62
C VAL A 98 6.01 -18.01 -14.25
N ARG A 99 6.04 -17.67 -12.96
CA ARG A 99 6.70 -16.46 -12.47
C ARG A 99 7.10 -16.59 -11.00
N VAL A 100 8.19 -15.92 -10.65
CA VAL A 100 8.68 -15.74 -9.28
C VAL A 100 8.96 -14.26 -9.06
N HIS A 101 8.52 -13.75 -7.92
CA HIS A 101 8.88 -12.43 -7.40
C HIS A 101 9.52 -12.55 -6.03
N ALA A 102 10.10 -11.46 -5.55
CA ALA A 102 10.65 -11.40 -4.20
C ALA A 102 10.43 -10.02 -3.59
N SER A 103 10.17 -9.99 -2.29
CA SER A 103 10.10 -8.73 -1.55
C SER A 103 11.50 -8.12 -1.40
N SER A 104 11.61 -6.80 -1.33
CA SER A 104 12.85 -6.11 -1.00
C SER A 104 13.23 -6.41 0.46
N GLY A 105 14.08 -7.40 0.67
CA GLY A 105 14.57 -7.77 2.00
C GLY A 105 15.54 -6.72 2.56
N THR A 106 15.07 -5.74 3.30
CA THR A 106 15.92 -4.72 3.95
C THR A 106 16.81 -5.28 5.08
N THR A 107 16.50 -6.47 5.60
CA THR A 107 17.15 -7.06 6.78
C THR A 107 17.44 -8.55 6.66
N GLY A 108 17.89 -9.04 5.49
CA GLY A 108 18.24 -10.45 5.33
C GLY A 108 17.69 -11.09 4.04
N LYS A 109 17.40 -12.41 4.09
CA LYS A 109 16.85 -13.14 2.93
C LYS A 109 15.52 -12.55 2.49
N PRO A 110 15.31 -12.30 1.17
CA PRO A 110 14.02 -11.84 0.66
C PRO A 110 12.94 -12.92 0.83
N ILE A 111 11.68 -12.52 0.85
CA ILE A 111 10.57 -13.48 0.73
C ILE A 111 10.34 -13.72 -0.75
N VAL A 112 10.43 -14.99 -1.15
CA VAL A 112 10.20 -15.42 -2.52
C VAL A 112 8.76 -15.88 -2.65
N VAL A 113 8.05 -15.38 -3.66
CA VAL A 113 6.66 -15.72 -3.94
C VAL A 113 6.54 -16.26 -5.37
N GLY A 114 5.78 -17.32 -5.54
CA GLY A 114 5.58 -18.00 -6.82
C GLY A 114 4.15 -17.83 -7.33
N TYR A 115 4.01 -17.99 -8.66
CA TYR A 115 2.72 -17.87 -9.34
C TYR A 115 2.58 -18.97 -10.39
N THR A 116 1.44 -19.66 -10.39
CA THR A 116 0.98 -20.46 -11.53
C THR A 116 0.36 -19.55 -12.61
N ARG A 117 -0.04 -20.14 -13.72
CA ARG A 117 -0.80 -19.41 -14.75
C ARG A 117 -2.13 -18.88 -14.16
N ALA A 118 -2.83 -19.73 -13.41
CA ALA A 118 -4.09 -19.34 -12.76
C ALA A 118 -3.90 -18.20 -11.74
N ASP A 119 -2.78 -18.22 -10.97
CA ASP A 119 -2.45 -17.12 -10.06
C ASP A 119 -2.23 -15.80 -10.82
N ILE A 120 -1.53 -15.83 -11.98
CA ILE A 120 -1.33 -14.66 -12.82
C ILE A 120 -2.64 -14.14 -13.40
N ASP A 121 -3.53 -15.04 -13.84
CA ASP A 121 -4.83 -14.68 -14.39
C ASP A 121 -5.72 -14.03 -13.33
N THR A 122 -5.75 -14.61 -12.11
CA THR A 122 -6.43 -14.01 -10.93
C THR A 122 -5.85 -12.65 -10.58
N TRP A 123 -4.52 -12.52 -10.55
CA TRP A 123 -3.87 -11.25 -10.23
C TRP A 123 -4.19 -10.17 -11.26
N SER A 124 -4.16 -10.54 -12.55
CA SER A 124 -4.55 -9.64 -13.64
C SER A 124 -6.01 -9.18 -13.51
N GLU A 125 -6.91 -10.08 -13.07
CA GLU A 125 -8.32 -9.79 -12.83
C GLU A 125 -8.52 -8.76 -11.71
N VAL A 126 -7.98 -9.03 -10.52
CA VAL A 126 -8.13 -8.12 -9.36
C VAL A 126 -7.44 -6.77 -9.59
N MET A 127 -6.37 -6.75 -10.39
CA MET A 127 -5.72 -5.50 -10.78
C MET A 127 -6.54 -4.72 -11.82
N ALA A 128 -7.12 -5.38 -12.81
CA ALA A 128 -8.04 -4.74 -13.76
C ALA A 128 -9.25 -4.13 -13.02
N ARG A 129 -9.81 -4.87 -12.05
CA ARG A 129 -10.88 -4.41 -11.15
C ARG A 129 -10.43 -3.19 -10.32
N SER A 130 -9.22 -3.22 -9.78
CA SER A 130 -8.63 -2.11 -9.02
C SER A 130 -8.48 -0.85 -9.87
N ILE A 131 -7.92 -0.99 -11.07
CA ILE A 131 -7.76 0.15 -12.00
C ILE A 131 -9.14 0.71 -12.39
N ARG A 132 -10.14 -0.15 -12.63
CA ARG A 132 -11.51 0.27 -12.92
C ARG A 132 -12.16 0.98 -11.73
N ALA A 133 -11.99 0.48 -10.51
CA ALA A 133 -12.49 1.12 -9.29
C ALA A 133 -11.85 2.49 -9.05
N ALA A 134 -10.59 2.66 -9.41
CA ALA A 134 -9.91 3.95 -9.40
C ALA A 134 -10.36 4.92 -10.52
N GLY A 135 -11.22 4.47 -11.43
CA GLY A 135 -11.73 5.29 -12.53
C GLY A 135 -11.17 4.98 -13.91
N GLY A 136 -10.24 4.02 -14.01
CA GLY A 136 -9.66 3.60 -15.30
C GLY A 136 -10.68 2.91 -16.23
N ARG A 137 -10.50 3.08 -17.53
CA ARG A 137 -11.38 2.54 -18.58
C ARG A 137 -10.58 2.00 -19.75
N THR A 138 -11.19 1.08 -20.49
CA THR A 138 -10.67 0.59 -21.76
C THR A 138 -10.28 1.74 -22.67
N GLY A 139 -9.15 1.66 -23.33
CA GLY A 139 -8.63 2.68 -24.25
C GLY A 139 -7.84 3.81 -23.59
N MET A 140 -7.81 3.90 -22.25
CA MET A 140 -6.95 4.85 -21.53
C MET A 140 -5.47 4.43 -21.58
N ILE A 141 -4.57 5.38 -21.44
CA ILE A 141 -3.13 5.16 -21.37
C ILE A 141 -2.69 5.24 -19.91
N ILE A 142 -1.97 4.23 -19.45
CA ILE A 142 -1.41 4.16 -18.09
C ILE A 142 0.09 4.35 -18.13
N HIS A 143 0.58 5.38 -17.46
CA HIS A 143 1.99 5.60 -17.17
C HIS A 143 2.37 4.83 -15.90
N ASN A 144 3.04 3.68 -16.06
CA ASN A 144 3.39 2.81 -14.94
C ASN A 144 4.82 3.12 -14.45
N ALA A 145 4.89 3.89 -13.36
CA ALA A 145 6.13 4.29 -12.71
C ALA A 145 6.49 3.41 -11.48
N TYR A 146 5.78 2.29 -11.25
CA TYR A 146 6.24 1.28 -10.32
C TYR A 146 7.41 0.48 -10.88
N GLY A 147 8.35 0.09 -10.02
CA GLY A 147 9.52 -0.70 -10.41
C GLY A 147 9.15 -2.05 -11.01
N TYR A 148 9.76 -2.38 -12.14
CA TYR A 148 9.74 -3.71 -12.76
C TYR A 148 10.87 -4.57 -12.21
N GLY A 149 10.79 -5.88 -12.36
CA GLY A 149 11.79 -6.84 -11.90
C GLY A 149 11.23 -7.76 -10.80
N LEU A 150 12.02 -8.04 -9.76
CA LEU A 150 11.59 -8.94 -8.68
C LEU A 150 10.46 -8.37 -7.80
N PHE A 151 10.34 -7.05 -7.73
CA PHE A 151 9.23 -6.41 -7.02
C PHE A 151 7.92 -6.57 -7.79
N THR A 152 6.81 -6.73 -7.06
CA THR A 152 5.51 -7.07 -7.66
C THR A 152 4.77 -5.89 -8.29
N GLY A 153 5.14 -4.65 -7.95
CA GLY A 153 4.37 -3.45 -8.31
C GLY A 153 4.20 -3.24 -9.82
N GLY A 154 5.32 -3.17 -10.55
CA GLY A 154 5.29 -2.86 -11.99
C GLY A 154 4.54 -3.89 -12.81
N LEU A 155 4.90 -5.18 -12.66
CA LEU A 155 4.26 -6.26 -13.43
C LEU A 155 2.80 -6.52 -13.01
N GLY A 156 2.46 -6.33 -11.74
CA GLY A 156 1.07 -6.45 -11.28
C GLY A 156 0.16 -5.46 -11.98
N VAL A 157 0.53 -4.17 -11.96
CA VAL A 157 -0.22 -3.13 -12.68
C VAL A 157 -0.26 -3.39 -14.18
N HIS A 158 0.87 -3.77 -14.78
CA HIS A 158 1.01 -3.99 -16.21
C HIS A 158 -0.06 -4.96 -16.75
N TYR A 159 -0.08 -6.18 -16.22
CA TYR A 159 -1.02 -7.21 -16.69
C TYR A 159 -2.48 -6.89 -16.38
N GLY A 160 -2.76 -6.22 -15.26
CA GLY A 160 -4.10 -5.76 -14.95
C GLY A 160 -4.59 -4.67 -15.90
N ALA A 161 -3.71 -3.75 -16.26
CA ALA A 161 -3.99 -2.70 -17.21
C ALA A 161 -4.27 -3.24 -18.62
N GLU A 162 -3.44 -4.16 -19.12
CA GLU A 162 -3.67 -4.84 -20.40
C GLU A 162 -5.00 -5.62 -20.40
N LYS A 163 -5.30 -6.32 -19.28
CA LYS A 163 -6.57 -7.06 -19.14
C LYS A 163 -7.79 -6.14 -19.16
N LEU A 164 -7.68 -4.93 -18.61
CA LEU A 164 -8.75 -3.91 -18.68
C LEU A 164 -8.88 -3.32 -20.10
N GLY A 165 -7.90 -3.50 -20.96
CA GLY A 165 -7.84 -2.90 -22.29
C GLY A 165 -7.23 -1.50 -22.31
N CYS A 166 -6.37 -1.19 -21.35
CA CYS A 166 -5.55 0.03 -21.35
C CYS A 166 -4.26 -0.17 -22.13
N THR A 167 -3.71 0.93 -22.64
CA THR A 167 -2.34 0.94 -23.17
C THR A 167 -1.36 1.23 -22.05
N VAL A 168 -0.36 0.39 -21.85
CA VAL A 168 0.64 0.56 -20.79
C VAL A 168 1.92 1.20 -21.32
N VAL A 169 2.38 2.27 -20.65
CA VAL A 169 3.72 2.82 -20.82
C VAL A 169 4.58 2.31 -19.66
N PRO A 170 5.46 1.29 -19.88
CA PRO A 170 6.17 0.58 -18.82
C PRO A 170 7.49 1.29 -18.46
N VAL A 171 7.39 2.47 -17.84
CA VAL A 171 8.55 3.35 -17.60
C VAL A 171 9.43 2.85 -16.48
N SER A 172 8.84 2.19 -15.46
CA SER A 172 9.52 1.84 -14.21
C SER A 172 9.78 3.06 -13.30
N GLY A 173 10.35 2.85 -12.11
CA GLY A 173 10.75 3.95 -11.21
C GLY A 173 12.07 4.57 -11.62
N GLY A 174 12.31 5.79 -11.15
CA GLY A 174 13.53 6.56 -11.42
C GLY A 174 13.49 7.34 -12.73
N MET A 175 14.64 7.93 -13.11
CA MET A 175 14.77 8.77 -14.30
C MET A 175 13.70 9.89 -14.36
N THR A 176 13.59 10.68 -13.31
CA THR A 176 12.47 11.61 -13.06
C THR A 176 12.25 12.61 -14.21
N GLU A 177 13.32 13.09 -14.81
CA GLU A 177 13.28 13.95 -16.00
C GLU A 177 12.58 13.25 -17.19
N ARG A 178 12.89 11.97 -17.41
CA ARG A 178 12.26 11.15 -18.45
C ARG A 178 10.79 10.86 -18.15
N GLN A 179 10.41 10.72 -16.87
CA GLN A 179 8.99 10.56 -16.47
C GLN A 179 8.19 11.77 -16.98
N VAL A 180 8.64 12.99 -16.68
CA VAL A 180 7.98 14.22 -17.12
C VAL A 180 7.93 14.32 -18.63
N GLN A 181 9.03 14.02 -19.31
CA GLN A 181 9.06 13.99 -20.78
C GLN A 181 7.99 13.07 -21.36
N LEU A 182 7.94 11.80 -20.88
CA LEU A 182 7.01 10.80 -21.42
C LEU A 182 5.54 11.12 -21.07
N ILE A 183 5.27 11.74 -19.92
CA ILE A 183 3.94 12.24 -19.58
C ILE A 183 3.50 13.31 -20.59
N ASN A 184 4.40 14.21 -20.98
CA ASN A 184 4.10 15.25 -21.95
C ASN A 184 3.96 14.71 -23.38
N ASP A 185 4.77 13.73 -23.77
CA ASP A 185 4.80 13.18 -25.14
C ASP A 185 3.63 12.21 -25.38
N PHE A 186 3.41 11.26 -24.45
CA PHE A 186 2.42 10.18 -24.63
C PHE A 186 1.04 10.52 -24.06
N LYS A 187 0.95 11.58 -23.27
CA LYS A 187 -0.31 12.10 -22.70
C LYS A 187 -1.14 11.01 -22.01
N PRO A 188 -0.59 10.28 -21.04
CA PRO A 188 -1.33 9.26 -20.31
C PRO A 188 -2.47 9.87 -19.50
N ASP A 189 -3.55 9.09 -19.34
CA ASP A 189 -4.70 9.44 -18.51
C ASP A 189 -4.46 9.10 -17.04
N ILE A 190 -3.73 8.01 -16.80
CA ILE A 190 -3.53 7.41 -15.48
C ILE A 190 -2.03 7.34 -15.17
N ILE A 191 -1.66 7.64 -13.94
CA ILE A 191 -0.34 7.33 -13.40
C ILE A 191 -0.44 6.35 -12.24
N THR A 192 0.46 5.38 -12.18
CA THR A 192 0.61 4.46 -11.05
C THR A 192 2.02 4.60 -10.49
N VAL A 193 2.12 5.00 -9.23
CA VAL A 193 3.39 5.42 -8.63
C VAL A 193 3.30 5.44 -7.10
N THR A 194 4.42 5.42 -6.38
CA THR A 194 4.40 5.69 -4.93
C THR A 194 4.12 7.16 -4.65
N PRO A 195 3.40 7.49 -3.56
CA PRO A 195 3.06 8.89 -3.24
C PRO A 195 4.28 9.80 -3.15
N SER A 196 5.35 9.35 -2.47
CA SER A 196 6.58 10.12 -2.33
C SER A 196 7.29 10.37 -3.66
N TYR A 197 7.26 9.41 -4.59
CA TYR A 197 7.86 9.59 -5.91
C TYR A 197 7.02 10.51 -6.80
N MET A 198 5.69 10.57 -6.59
CA MET A 198 4.86 11.57 -7.27
C MET A 198 5.24 13.00 -6.89
N LEU A 199 5.62 13.25 -5.64
CA LEU A 199 6.15 14.57 -5.23
C LEU A 199 7.47 14.88 -5.93
N ALA A 200 8.36 13.89 -6.11
CA ALA A 200 9.59 14.10 -6.89
C ALA A 200 9.32 14.40 -8.37
N ILE A 201 8.29 13.79 -8.97
CA ILE A 201 7.83 14.10 -10.32
C ILE A 201 7.26 15.53 -10.36
N LEU A 202 6.52 15.95 -9.33
CA LEU A 202 6.02 17.31 -9.19
C LEU A 202 7.17 18.35 -9.17
N ASP A 203 8.19 18.11 -8.34
CA ASP A 203 9.36 18.98 -8.26
C ASP A 203 10.04 19.10 -9.63
N GLU A 204 10.12 18.01 -10.38
CA GLU A 204 10.70 18.01 -11.72
C GLU A 204 9.86 18.79 -12.74
N PHE A 205 8.50 18.72 -12.67
CA PHE A 205 7.64 19.61 -13.48
C PHE A 205 7.96 21.08 -13.22
N LYS A 206 8.09 21.47 -11.94
CA LYS A 206 8.44 22.83 -11.55
C LYS A 206 9.82 23.23 -12.04
N ARG A 207 10.82 22.36 -11.91
CA ARG A 207 12.19 22.58 -12.36
C ARG A 207 12.27 22.83 -13.87
N GLN A 208 11.44 22.15 -14.66
CA GLN A 208 11.33 22.35 -16.10
C GLN A 208 10.44 23.56 -16.50
N GLY A 209 9.88 24.30 -15.54
CA GLY A 209 8.97 25.42 -15.80
C GLY A 209 7.62 24.99 -16.39
N LEU A 210 7.23 23.72 -16.20
CA LEU A 210 5.98 23.14 -16.70
C LEU A 210 4.89 23.23 -15.63
N ASP A 211 3.67 23.55 -16.06
CA ASP A 211 2.49 23.55 -15.19
C ASP A 211 1.88 22.12 -15.13
N PRO A 212 1.93 21.42 -13.97
CA PRO A 212 1.39 20.07 -13.84
C PRO A 212 -0.12 19.96 -14.15
N ARG A 213 -0.88 21.04 -13.94
CA ARG A 213 -2.33 21.10 -14.26
C ARG A 213 -2.61 20.93 -15.74
N LYS A 214 -1.63 21.28 -16.60
CA LYS A 214 -1.74 21.13 -18.05
C LYS A 214 -1.36 19.75 -18.54
N SER A 215 -0.86 18.86 -17.65
CA SER A 215 -0.64 17.47 -18.01
C SER A 215 -1.94 16.77 -18.39
N SER A 216 -1.85 15.64 -19.06
CA SER A 216 -3.02 14.82 -19.43
C SER A 216 -3.54 13.96 -18.27
N LEU A 217 -2.78 13.86 -17.17
CA LEU A 217 -3.10 13.01 -16.02
C LEU A 217 -4.44 13.40 -15.38
N ARG A 218 -5.32 12.42 -15.22
CA ARG A 218 -6.64 12.59 -14.60
C ARG A 218 -6.82 11.69 -13.38
N ILE A 219 -6.10 10.57 -13.32
CA ILE A 219 -6.21 9.57 -12.28
C ILE A 219 -4.81 9.21 -11.80
N GLY A 220 -4.61 9.22 -10.47
CA GLY A 220 -3.46 8.67 -9.81
C GLY A 220 -3.84 7.48 -8.94
N ILE A 221 -3.09 6.37 -9.06
CA ILE A 221 -3.23 5.18 -8.21
C ILE A 221 -1.95 5.05 -7.40
N PHE A 222 -2.05 5.34 -6.12
CA PHE A 222 -0.93 5.45 -5.21
C PHE A 222 -0.91 4.33 -4.18
N GLY A 223 0.25 3.80 -3.86
CA GLY A 223 0.39 2.75 -2.85
C GLY A 223 1.83 2.35 -2.62
N ALA A 224 2.02 1.18 -2.04
CA ALA A 224 3.29 0.60 -1.61
C ALA A 224 3.92 1.26 -0.37
N GLU A 225 3.43 2.40 0.07
CA GLU A 225 3.82 3.09 1.30
C GLU A 225 2.60 3.79 1.91
N PRO A 226 2.56 4.00 3.24
CA PRO A 226 1.57 4.86 3.87
C PRO A 226 1.73 6.31 3.41
N TRP A 227 0.63 7.02 3.26
CA TRP A 227 0.61 8.45 2.89
C TRP A 227 -0.61 9.15 3.50
N THR A 228 -0.53 10.46 3.68
CA THR A 228 -1.54 11.24 4.40
C THR A 228 -2.60 11.84 3.46
N ASN A 229 -3.73 12.27 4.04
CA ASN A 229 -4.73 13.03 3.29
C ASN A 229 -4.21 14.42 2.90
N ALA A 230 -3.28 14.98 3.67
CA ALA A 230 -2.62 16.23 3.32
C ALA A 230 -1.80 16.07 2.02
N MET A 231 -1.00 14.99 1.90
CA MET A 231 -0.28 14.67 0.66
C MET A 231 -1.24 14.40 -0.51
N ARG A 232 -2.37 13.72 -0.26
CA ARG A 232 -3.41 13.54 -1.28
C ARG A 232 -3.90 14.89 -1.79
N GLY A 233 -4.26 15.80 -0.90
CA GLY A 233 -4.74 17.13 -1.24
C GLY A 233 -3.72 17.92 -2.07
N GLU A 234 -2.44 17.84 -1.74
CA GLU A 234 -1.37 18.47 -2.52
C GLU A 234 -1.29 17.91 -3.94
N ILE A 235 -1.27 16.58 -4.08
CA ILE A 235 -1.21 15.92 -5.40
C ILE A 235 -2.45 16.27 -6.24
N GLU A 236 -3.66 16.11 -5.66
CA GLU A 236 -4.91 16.38 -6.37
C GLU A 236 -5.03 17.85 -6.82
N THR A 237 -4.63 18.78 -5.95
CA THR A 237 -4.69 20.22 -6.27
C THR A 237 -3.66 20.61 -7.32
N THR A 238 -2.46 20.06 -7.23
CA THR A 238 -1.35 20.46 -8.09
C THR A 238 -1.47 19.91 -9.50
N PHE A 239 -1.96 18.68 -9.65
CA PHE A 239 -2.15 18.04 -10.96
C PHE A 239 -3.56 18.17 -11.53
N ASP A 240 -4.53 18.64 -10.74
CA ASP A 240 -5.96 18.63 -11.07
C ASP A 240 -6.44 17.23 -11.48
N MET A 241 -6.12 16.23 -10.63
CA MET A 241 -6.45 14.81 -10.83
C MET A 241 -7.19 14.22 -9.64
N ASP A 242 -7.76 13.04 -9.83
CA ASP A 242 -8.26 12.21 -8.73
C ASP A 242 -7.15 11.27 -8.23
N ALA A 243 -6.87 11.28 -6.93
CA ALA A 243 -5.88 10.40 -6.29
C ALA A 243 -6.59 9.33 -5.45
N THR A 244 -6.29 8.06 -5.73
CA THR A 244 -6.86 6.90 -5.03
C THR A 244 -5.75 6.04 -4.43
N ASP A 245 -6.07 5.35 -3.34
CA ASP A 245 -5.14 4.47 -2.64
C ASP A 245 -5.31 3.02 -3.11
N ILE A 246 -4.19 2.31 -3.31
CA ILE A 246 -4.15 0.87 -3.61
C ILE A 246 -3.30 0.15 -2.57
N TYR A 247 -3.82 -0.95 -2.06
CA TYR A 247 -3.12 -1.79 -1.11
C TYR A 247 -2.80 -3.17 -1.68
N GLY A 248 -1.63 -3.68 -1.31
CA GLY A 248 -1.20 -5.02 -1.60
C GLY A 248 0.18 -5.32 -1.07
N LEU A 249 0.50 -6.60 -0.99
CA LEU A 249 1.80 -7.10 -0.55
C LEU A 249 2.15 -8.35 -1.34
N SER A 250 3.44 -8.53 -1.60
CA SER A 250 3.95 -9.65 -2.41
C SER A 250 3.52 -11.00 -1.88
N GLU A 251 3.47 -11.15 -0.55
CA GLU A 251 3.13 -12.38 0.15
C GLU A 251 1.70 -12.85 -0.14
N VAL A 252 0.77 -11.93 -0.33
CA VAL A 252 -0.63 -12.28 -0.65
C VAL A 252 -0.82 -12.47 -2.16
N ILE A 253 -0.52 -11.43 -2.96
CA ILE A 253 -0.53 -11.55 -4.44
C ILE A 253 0.33 -10.47 -5.12
N GLY A 254 0.57 -9.34 -4.48
CA GLY A 254 1.13 -8.11 -5.03
C GLY A 254 0.14 -6.96 -4.86
N PRO A 255 0.20 -5.88 -5.65
CA PRO A 255 -0.83 -4.85 -5.66
C PRO A 255 -2.18 -5.40 -6.10
N GLY A 256 -3.27 -4.76 -5.68
CA GLY A 256 -4.64 -5.15 -6.02
C GLY A 256 -5.29 -6.13 -5.05
N VAL A 257 -4.87 -6.16 -3.77
CA VAL A 257 -5.61 -6.84 -2.69
C VAL A 257 -6.81 -6.00 -2.29
N ALA A 258 -6.62 -4.69 -2.17
CA ALA A 258 -7.67 -3.73 -1.91
C ALA A 258 -7.46 -2.43 -2.70
N GLN A 259 -8.54 -1.75 -3.02
CA GLN A 259 -8.54 -0.51 -3.80
C GLN A 259 -9.59 0.47 -3.30
N GLU A 260 -9.22 1.72 -3.19
CA GLU A 260 -10.15 2.80 -2.93
C GLU A 260 -10.99 3.09 -4.19
N CYS A 261 -12.30 3.11 -4.01
CA CYS A 261 -13.22 3.42 -5.11
C CYS A 261 -13.33 4.94 -5.31
N ILE A 262 -13.18 5.39 -6.54
CA ILE A 262 -13.21 6.82 -6.89
C ILE A 262 -14.55 7.49 -6.53
N GLU A 263 -15.63 6.70 -6.44
CA GLU A 263 -16.98 7.18 -6.12
C GLU A 263 -17.08 7.73 -4.70
N THR A 264 -16.30 7.18 -3.75
CA THR A 264 -16.44 7.48 -2.32
C THR A 264 -15.17 7.96 -1.66
N LYS A 265 -14.00 7.43 -2.07
CA LYS A 265 -12.67 7.72 -1.49
C LYS A 265 -12.66 7.63 0.04
N ASP A 266 -13.36 6.63 0.60
CA ASP A 266 -13.63 6.50 2.03
C ASP A 266 -13.03 5.24 2.67
N GLY A 267 -11.98 4.73 2.07
CA GLY A 267 -11.25 3.51 2.43
C GLY A 267 -11.21 2.51 1.28
N LEU A 268 -10.38 1.49 1.43
CA LEU A 268 -10.05 0.56 0.35
C LEU A 268 -10.95 -0.68 0.42
N HIS A 269 -11.77 -0.92 -0.60
CA HIS A 269 -12.54 -2.15 -0.71
C HIS A 269 -11.61 -3.32 -0.96
N ILE A 270 -11.73 -4.35 -0.13
CA ILE A 270 -10.96 -5.59 -0.23
C ILE A 270 -11.68 -6.51 -1.22
N TRP A 271 -10.93 -7.11 -2.15
CA TRP A 271 -11.50 -8.10 -3.07
C TRP A 271 -11.70 -9.42 -2.33
N GLU A 272 -12.74 -9.45 -1.48
CA GLU A 272 -13.03 -10.51 -0.52
C GLU A 272 -13.43 -11.85 -1.16
N ASP A 273 -13.65 -11.88 -2.44
CA ASP A 273 -13.75 -13.11 -3.21
C ASP A 273 -12.40 -13.84 -3.35
N HIS A 274 -11.27 -13.12 -3.25
CA HIS A 274 -9.93 -13.70 -3.33
C HIS A 274 -9.11 -13.62 -2.05
N PHE A 275 -9.43 -12.69 -1.15
CA PHE A 275 -8.65 -12.41 0.06
C PHE A 275 -9.56 -12.27 1.28
N TYR A 276 -9.38 -13.13 2.27
CA TYR A 276 -10.14 -13.04 3.52
C TYR A 276 -9.37 -12.22 4.55
N PRO A 277 -9.90 -11.06 4.97
CA PRO A 277 -9.27 -10.22 5.98
C PRO A 277 -9.76 -10.58 7.39
N GLU A 278 -8.86 -10.52 8.36
CA GLU A 278 -9.11 -10.42 9.79
C GLU A 278 -8.37 -9.19 10.33
N VAL A 279 -8.88 -8.61 11.40
CA VAL A 279 -8.12 -7.63 12.21
C VAL A 279 -7.96 -8.26 13.60
N ILE A 280 -6.74 -8.21 14.12
CA ILE A 280 -6.41 -8.81 15.41
C ILE A 280 -5.78 -7.78 16.35
N ASP A 281 -5.94 -7.99 17.62
CA ASP A 281 -5.13 -7.32 18.63
C ASP A 281 -3.66 -7.78 18.47
N PRO A 282 -2.70 -6.86 18.27
CA PRO A 282 -1.32 -7.25 17.96
C PRO A 282 -0.59 -7.96 19.11
N ASP A 283 -1.03 -7.78 20.36
CA ASP A 283 -0.41 -8.34 21.56
C ASP A 283 -1.05 -9.66 21.96
N THR A 284 -2.37 -9.72 22.04
CA THR A 284 -3.12 -10.92 22.45
C THR A 284 -3.41 -11.88 21.31
N CYS A 285 -3.31 -11.39 20.06
CA CYS A 285 -3.68 -12.12 18.83
C CYS A 285 -5.19 -12.50 18.75
N ALA A 286 -6.03 -11.92 19.58
CA ALA A 286 -7.48 -12.10 19.51
C ALA A 286 -8.05 -11.39 18.25
N VAL A 287 -8.98 -12.07 17.56
CA VAL A 287 -9.70 -11.45 16.43
C VAL A 287 -10.62 -10.36 16.98
N LEU A 288 -10.51 -9.17 16.41
CA LEU A 288 -11.31 -8.00 16.78
C LEU A 288 -12.56 -7.90 15.90
N PRO A 289 -13.67 -7.38 16.43
CA PRO A 289 -14.85 -7.09 15.64
C PRO A 289 -14.59 -5.98 14.61
N ASP A 290 -15.38 -5.97 13.52
CA ASP A 290 -15.33 -4.92 12.52
C ASP A 290 -15.54 -3.54 13.19
N GLY A 291 -14.75 -2.55 12.79
CA GLY A 291 -14.72 -1.20 13.35
C GLY A 291 -13.61 -0.96 14.38
N GLU A 292 -13.07 -2.00 15.00
CA GLU A 292 -11.95 -1.87 15.94
C GLU A 292 -10.60 -1.85 15.21
N LYS A 293 -9.66 -1.03 15.71
CA LYS A 293 -8.31 -0.92 15.16
C LYS A 293 -7.41 -2.03 15.68
N GLY A 294 -6.65 -2.64 14.78
CA GLY A 294 -5.67 -3.67 15.11
C GLY A 294 -4.77 -4.00 13.93
N GLU A 295 -4.06 -5.10 14.02
CA GLU A 295 -3.18 -5.61 12.97
C GLU A 295 -3.99 -6.37 11.92
N LEU A 296 -3.80 -6.03 10.66
CA LEU A 296 -4.41 -6.69 9.52
C LEU A 296 -3.77 -8.06 9.27
N VAL A 297 -4.62 -9.04 9.03
CA VAL A 297 -4.24 -10.41 8.70
C VAL A 297 -4.96 -10.84 7.43
N PHE A 298 -4.27 -11.52 6.52
CA PHE A 298 -4.88 -12.05 5.31
C PHE A 298 -4.73 -13.56 5.18
N THR A 299 -5.80 -14.20 4.69
CA THR A 299 -5.77 -15.54 4.12
C THR A 299 -6.09 -15.47 2.64
N SER A 300 -5.21 -16.03 1.80
CA SER A 300 -5.47 -16.15 0.36
C SER A 300 -6.48 -17.26 0.10
N LEU A 301 -7.48 -17.00 -0.75
CA LEU A 301 -8.59 -17.92 -1.00
C LEU A 301 -8.43 -18.74 -2.28
N THR A 302 -7.59 -18.27 -3.20
CA THR A 302 -7.47 -18.84 -4.57
C THR A 302 -6.02 -19.00 -5.04
N LYS A 303 -5.05 -18.70 -4.19
CA LYS A 303 -3.63 -18.77 -4.55
C LYS A 303 -3.15 -20.22 -4.62
N GLU A 304 -2.74 -20.66 -5.82
CA GLU A 304 -2.26 -22.04 -6.02
C GLU A 304 -0.79 -22.23 -5.62
N ALA A 305 0.10 -21.35 -6.10
CA ALA A 305 1.54 -21.58 -5.94
C ALA A 305 2.04 -21.32 -4.53
N PHE A 306 1.53 -20.28 -3.90
CA PHE A 306 2.04 -19.79 -2.62
C PHE A 306 0.85 -19.38 -1.73
N PRO A 307 0.08 -20.35 -1.19
CA PRO A 307 -1.02 -20.02 -0.28
C PRO A 307 -0.49 -19.43 1.01
N VAL A 308 -1.15 -18.39 1.52
CA VAL A 308 -0.90 -17.83 2.85
C VAL A 308 -2.15 -17.98 3.70
N ILE A 309 -1.98 -18.57 4.91
CA ILE A 309 -3.05 -18.78 5.88
C ILE A 309 -2.78 -17.89 7.09
N ARG A 310 -3.72 -17.00 7.38
CA ARG A 310 -3.67 -16.06 8.51
C ARG A 310 -2.32 -15.30 8.58
N TYR A 311 -1.89 -14.73 7.45
CA TYR A 311 -0.61 -14.01 7.38
C TYR A 311 -0.69 -12.67 8.10
N ARG A 312 0.15 -12.48 9.10
CA ARG A 312 0.30 -11.23 9.87
C ARG A 312 1.05 -10.19 9.06
N THR A 313 0.35 -9.14 8.61
CA THR A 313 0.94 -8.10 7.74
C THR A 313 1.76 -7.07 8.50
N ARG A 314 1.48 -6.88 9.78
CA ARG A 314 1.95 -5.80 10.65
C ARG A 314 1.32 -4.45 10.34
N ASP A 315 0.51 -4.32 9.31
CA ASP A 315 -0.18 -3.08 8.97
C ASP A 315 -1.35 -2.84 9.93
N LEU A 316 -1.50 -1.60 10.40
CA LEU A 316 -2.55 -1.22 11.35
C LEU A 316 -3.71 -0.57 10.63
N THR A 317 -4.89 -1.15 10.79
CA THR A 317 -6.13 -0.69 10.17
C THR A 317 -7.35 -1.17 10.97
N ARG A 318 -8.54 -0.97 10.45
CA ARG A 318 -9.80 -1.59 10.87
C ARG A 318 -10.65 -1.94 9.66
N LEU A 319 -11.52 -2.94 9.80
CA LEU A 319 -12.49 -3.30 8.78
C LEU A 319 -13.77 -2.48 8.97
N LEU A 320 -14.34 -2.05 7.86
CA LEU A 320 -15.55 -1.22 7.82
C LEU A 320 -16.54 -1.81 6.81
N PRO A 321 -17.85 -1.56 6.96
CA PRO A 321 -18.83 -1.97 5.96
C PRO A 321 -18.53 -1.40 4.58
N GLY A 322 -18.84 -2.14 3.52
CA GLY A 322 -18.68 -1.69 2.14
C GLY A 322 -19.62 -0.52 1.81
N THR A 323 -19.14 0.40 0.99
CA THR A 323 -19.87 1.58 0.50
C THR A 323 -20.15 1.50 -0.99
N ALA A 324 -19.17 1.75 -1.84
CA ALA A 324 -19.28 1.63 -3.28
C ALA A 324 -19.50 0.17 -3.73
N ARG A 325 -18.99 -0.80 -2.99
CA ARG A 325 -19.19 -2.25 -3.18
C ARG A 325 -19.76 -2.83 -1.89
N ARG A 326 -21.08 -2.82 -1.76
CA ARG A 326 -21.77 -3.07 -0.48
C ARG A 326 -21.56 -4.45 0.11
N GLY A 327 -21.33 -5.46 -0.70
CA GLY A 327 -21.08 -6.82 -0.23
C GLY A 327 -19.65 -7.08 0.22
N MET A 328 -18.69 -6.21 -0.13
CA MET A 328 -17.28 -6.33 0.20
C MET A 328 -16.91 -5.32 1.28
N ARG A 329 -16.26 -5.76 2.36
CA ARG A 329 -15.75 -4.86 3.40
C ARG A 329 -14.63 -4.00 2.84
N ARG A 330 -14.44 -2.87 3.46
CA ARG A 330 -13.30 -1.99 3.19
C ARG A 330 -12.40 -1.90 4.41
N MET A 331 -11.15 -1.69 4.17
CA MET A 331 -10.19 -1.36 5.22
C MET A 331 -10.01 0.16 5.27
N GLU A 332 -9.83 0.68 6.49
CA GLU A 332 -9.37 2.05 6.66
C GLU A 332 -7.97 2.18 6.07
N LYS A 333 -7.62 3.36 5.57
CA LYS A 333 -6.26 3.65 5.09
C LYS A 333 -5.22 3.26 6.14
N VAL A 334 -4.19 2.53 5.73
CA VAL A 334 -3.10 2.15 6.64
C VAL A 334 -2.36 3.40 7.09
N THR A 335 -2.35 3.63 8.40
CA THR A 335 -1.68 4.79 9.00
C THR A 335 -0.27 4.48 9.50
N GLY A 336 0.10 3.21 9.58
CA GLY A 336 1.41 2.76 10.02
C GLY A 336 1.46 1.26 10.19
N ARG A 337 2.63 0.77 10.56
CA ARG A 337 2.89 -0.64 10.84
C ARG A 337 3.26 -0.81 12.30
N SER A 338 2.89 -1.92 12.91
CA SER A 338 3.27 -2.22 14.30
C SER A 338 4.79 -2.36 14.49
N ASP A 339 5.52 -2.74 13.40
CA ASP A 339 6.98 -2.87 13.41
C ASP A 339 7.74 -1.58 12.95
N ASP A 340 7.04 -0.58 12.41
CA ASP A 340 7.58 0.77 12.10
C ASP A 340 7.25 1.79 13.19
N MET A 341 6.55 1.36 14.23
CA MET A 341 6.19 2.20 15.36
C MET A 341 7.45 2.58 16.15
N ILE A 342 7.67 3.87 16.26
CA ILE A 342 8.77 4.44 17.05
C ILE A 342 8.30 4.58 18.49
N ILE A 343 8.95 3.89 19.41
CA ILE A 343 8.74 4.13 20.84
C ILE A 343 9.73 5.21 21.27
N LEU A 344 9.23 6.40 21.57
CA LEU A 344 10.04 7.52 22.03
C LEU A 344 9.60 7.93 23.45
N ARG A 345 10.42 7.65 24.45
CA ARG A 345 10.13 8.00 25.87
C ARG A 345 8.76 7.50 26.35
N GLY A 346 8.34 6.28 25.92
CA GLY A 346 7.07 5.68 26.29
C GLY A 346 5.86 6.12 25.43
N VAL A 347 6.08 6.95 24.43
CA VAL A 347 5.03 7.36 23.48
C VAL A 347 5.22 6.63 22.15
N ASN A 348 4.15 6.07 21.60
CA ASN A 348 4.12 5.45 20.30
C ASN A 348 3.94 6.51 19.21
N VAL A 349 4.90 6.60 18.29
CA VAL A 349 4.94 7.59 17.21
C VAL A 349 5.03 6.88 15.87
N PHE A 350 4.20 7.28 14.93
CA PHE A 350 4.27 6.81 13.54
C PHE A 350 4.84 7.91 12.63
N PRO A 351 5.68 7.55 11.63
CA PRO A 351 6.19 8.53 10.67
C PRO A 351 5.10 9.35 9.95
N THR A 352 3.93 8.75 9.73
CA THR A 352 2.77 9.44 9.13
C THR A 352 2.21 10.57 9.98
N GLN A 353 2.30 10.48 11.31
CA GLN A 353 1.88 11.57 12.20
C GLN A 353 2.82 12.78 12.08
N ILE A 354 4.12 12.51 11.90
CA ILE A 354 5.11 13.57 11.63
C ILE A 354 4.88 14.19 10.26
N GLU A 355 4.60 13.37 9.24
CA GLU A 355 4.25 13.84 7.89
C GLU A 355 3.03 14.77 7.91
N GLU A 356 1.98 14.37 8.60
CA GLU A 356 0.75 15.16 8.71
C GLU A 356 1.02 16.52 9.37
N ALA A 357 1.83 16.55 10.45
CA ALA A 357 2.20 17.77 11.12
C ALA A 357 3.04 18.72 10.24
N LEU A 358 3.96 18.16 9.42
CA LEU A 358 4.77 18.94 8.49
C LEU A 358 3.91 19.53 7.36
N LEU A 359 3.03 18.73 6.77
CA LEU A 359 2.17 19.13 5.64
C LEU A 359 0.99 20.02 6.06
N ALA A 360 0.70 20.13 7.36
CA ALA A 360 -0.23 21.13 7.87
C ALA A 360 0.30 22.57 7.75
N THR A 361 1.53 22.74 7.30
CA THR A 361 2.19 24.04 7.12
C THR A 361 2.72 24.18 5.68
N ASP A 362 2.78 25.40 5.17
CA ASP A 362 3.08 25.66 3.75
C ASP A 362 4.57 25.53 3.40
N TRP A 363 5.47 25.55 4.38
CA TRP A 363 6.90 25.66 4.15
C TRP A 363 7.57 24.34 3.74
N CYS A 364 7.01 23.19 4.07
CA CYS A 364 7.60 21.87 3.81
C CYS A 364 6.96 21.21 2.58
N GLY A 365 7.80 20.67 1.69
CA GLY A 365 7.38 19.97 0.47
C GLY A 365 7.05 18.49 0.66
N GLY A 366 6.96 17.98 1.92
CA GLY A 366 6.67 16.57 2.20
C GLY A 366 7.89 15.65 2.13
N HIS A 367 9.08 16.18 1.82
CA HIS A 367 10.34 15.44 1.89
C HIS A 367 10.95 15.59 3.28
N PHE A 368 11.01 14.49 4.03
CA PHE A 368 11.56 14.49 5.39
C PHE A 368 12.16 13.14 5.76
N VAL A 369 13.04 13.15 6.77
CA VAL A 369 13.66 11.98 7.39
C VAL A 369 13.65 12.16 8.92
N ILE A 370 13.25 11.12 9.63
CA ILE A 370 13.30 11.03 11.08
C ILE A 370 14.61 10.35 11.48
N GLU A 371 15.43 11.01 12.27
CA GLU A 371 16.63 10.44 12.87
C GLU A 371 16.37 10.20 14.35
N LEU A 372 16.61 8.96 14.81
CA LEU A 372 16.60 8.62 16.22
C LEU A 372 18.03 8.50 16.71
N THR A 373 18.34 9.18 17.80
CA THR A 373 19.62 9.11 18.48
C THR A 373 19.40 8.83 19.96
N ARG A 374 20.45 8.45 20.68
CA ARG A 374 20.42 8.31 22.13
C ARG A 374 21.53 9.16 22.74
N GLU A 375 21.13 10.21 23.44
CA GLU A 375 22.05 11.07 24.18
C GLU A 375 22.00 10.69 25.67
N GLY A 376 23.11 10.08 26.17
CA GLY A 376 23.13 9.54 27.51
C GLY A 376 22.12 8.41 27.69
N ARG A 377 21.06 8.65 28.47
CA ARG A 377 19.99 7.67 28.75
C ARG A 377 18.69 7.98 28.03
N MET A 378 18.61 9.06 27.26
CA MET A 378 17.38 9.52 26.65
C MET A 378 17.43 9.39 25.13
N ASP A 379 16.35 8.88 24.59
CA ASP A 379 16.14 8.81 23.14
C ASP A 379 15.69 10.19 22.64
N GLU A 380 16.34 10.65 21.58
CA GLU A 380 16.05 11.92 20.90
C GLU A 380 15.55 11.67 19.48
N MET A 381 14.61 12.50 19.06
CA MET A 381 14.11 12.53 17.69
C MET A 381 14.47 13.84 17.02
N THR A 382 15.13 13.75 15.88
CA THR A 382 15.35 14.88 14.96
C THR A 382 14.63 14.60 13.67
N VAL A 383 13.85 15.56 13.19
CA VAL A 383 13.18 15.50 11.89
C VAL A 383 13.90 16.49 10.98
N LEU A 384 14.55 15.97 9.93
CA LEU A 384 15.09 16.76 8.85
C LEU A 384 13.96 16.95 7.83
N ALA A 385 13.54 18.17 7.57
CA ALA A 385 12.45 18.46 6.65
C ALA A 385 12.89 19.51 5.61
N GLU A 386 12.68 19.20 4.33
CA GLU A 386 13.04 20.13 3.26
C GLU A 386 12.05 21.28 3.19
N ALA A 387 12.60 22.49 3.21
CA ALA A 387 11.83 23.68 2.91
C ALA A 387 11.51 23.73 1.40
N ARG A 388 10.33 24.26 1.06
CA ARG A 388 10.04 24.69 -0.32
C ARG A 388 10.96 25.85 -0.71
N SER A 389 11.33 25.94 -1.98
CA SER A 389 12.28 26.96 -2.44
C SER A 389 11.85 28.37 -2.09
N GLU A 390 10.54 28.66 -2.16
CA GLU A 390 9.96 29.96 -1.83
C GLU A 390 10.04 30.33 -0.34
N HIS A 391 10.32 29.36 0.52
CA HIS A 391 10.41 29.56 1.99
C HIS A 391 11.84 29.45 2.53
N TRP A 392 12.80 28.91 1.76
CA TRP A 392 14.13 28.60 2.26
C TRP A 392 14.91 29.83 2.72
N ASP A 393 14.90 30.92 1.92
CA ASP A 393 15.58 32.19 2.23
C ASP A 393 14.63 33.24 2.81
N GLY A 394 13.39 32.85 3.11
CA GLY A 394 12.33 33.75 3.56
C GLY A 394 12.41 34.10 5.03
N GLN A 395 12.03 35.36 5.36
CA GLN A 395 11.71 35.72 6.73
C GLN A 395 10.51 34.88 7.19
N GLY A 396 10.66 34.13 8.28
CA GLY A 396 9.57 33.34 8.86
C GLY A 396 9.80 31.83 8.90
N LEU A 397 10.86 31.30 8.26
CA LEU A 397 11.17 29.88 8.33
C LEU A 397 11.30 29.37 9.78
N PHE A 398 11.91 30.19 10.66
CA PHE A 398 12.05 29.88 12.06
C PHE A 398 10.68 29.76 12.76
N GLU A 399 9.76 30.67 12.49
CA GLU A 399 8.40 30.64 13.04
C GLU A 399 7.60 29.45 12.54
N HIS A 400 7.80 29.04 11.28
CA HIS A 400 7.19 27.83 10.73
C HIS A 400 7.69 26.56 11.44
N VAL A 401 9.01 26.46 11.66
CA VAL A 401 9.65 25.35 12.39
C VAL A 401 9.14 25.27 13.83
N GLU A 402 9.02 26.40 14.51
CA GLU A 402 8.47 26.46 15.87
C GLU A 402 7.00 26.03 15.93
N ARG A 403 6.18 26.47 14.99
CA ARG A 403 4.77 26.04 14.91
C ARG A 403 4.63 24.53 14.74
N VAL A 404 5.41 23.90 13.83
CA VAL A 404 5.40 22.46 13.66
C VAL A 404 5.89 21.74 14.91
N THR A 405 6.95 22.24 15.55
CA THR A 405 7.48 21.69 16.80
C THR A 405 6.41 21.71 17.90
N HIS A 406 5.71 22.82 18.03
CA HIS A 406 4.61 22.96 18.98
C HIS A 406 3.42 22.05 18.63
N HIS A 407 3.07 21.95 17.36
CA HIS A 407 1.98 21.07 16.88
C HIS A 407 2.27 19.60 17.17
N ILE A 408 3.47 19.10 16.87
CA ILE A 408 3.90 17.74 17.20
C ILE A 408 3.81 17.49 18.72
N LYS A 409 4.27 18.44 19.52
CA LYS A 409 4.20 18.31 20.97
C LYS A 409 2.76 18.28 21.50
N SER A 410 1.87 19.10 20.95
CA SER A 410 0.47 19.17 21.39
C SER A 410 -0.38 18.00 20.92
N THR A 411 -0.13 17.44 19.73
CA THR A 411 -0.95 16.39 19.12
C THR A 411 -0.42 14.98 19.39
N ILE A 412 0.90 14.80 19.40
CA ILE A 412 1.54 13.49 19.56
C ILE A 412 2.09 13.30 20.98
N GLY A 413 2.32 14.39 21.71
CA GLY A 413 2.83 14.35 23.08
C GLY A 413 4.34 14.17 23.20
N ILE A 414 5.10 14.32 22.10
CA ILE A 414 6.56 14.21 22.08
C ILE A 414 7.22 15.55 21.81
N THR A 415 8.48 15.69 22.25
CA THR A 415 9.35 16.78 21.80
C THR A 415 10.29 16.22 20.73
N ALA A 416 10.16 16.70 19.51
CA ALA A 416 11.06 16.44 18.41
C ALA A 416 11.81 17.71 18.02
N ARG A 417 13.06 17.58 17.60
CA ARG A 417 13.84 18.69 17.05
C ARG A 417 13.60 18.75 15.53
N ILE A 418 12.94 19.79 15.07
CA ILE A 418 12.73 20.00 13.65
C ILE A 418 13.90 20.80 13.08
N LYS A 419 14.53 20.31 12.02
CA LYS A 419 15.57 20.99 11.28
C LYS A 419 15.12 21.19 9.84
N ALA A 420 14.84 22.41 9.47
CA ALA A 420 14.70 22.77 8.06
C ALA A 420 16.04 22.57 7.35
N VAL A 421 16.00 21.94 6.19
CA VAL A 421 17.13 21.79 5.28
C VAL A 421 16.80 22.39 3.93
N ALA A 422 17.83 22.75 3.16
CA ALA A 422 17.64 23.36 1.83
C ALA A 422 16.86 22.43 0.89
N PRO A 423 16.14 22.96 -0.09
CA PRO A 423 15.54 22.17 -1.16
C PRO A 423 16.57 21.21 -1.79
N GLU A 424 16.13 20.04 -2.20
CA GLU A 424 16.94 19.00 -2.86
C GLU A 424 18.10 18.44 -2.02
N THR A 425 18.10 18.66 -0.69
CA THR A 425 19.15 18.15 0.21
C THR A 425 18.95 16.67 0.55
N LEU A 426 17.68 16.22 0.71
CA LEU A 426 17.37 14.85 1.06
C LEU A 426 17.33 13.96 -0.20
N GLU A 427 17.88 12.76 -0.08
CA GLU A 427 17.88 11.79 -1.17
C GLU A 427 16.44 11.44 -1.59
N ARG A 428 16.16 11.52 -2.87
CA ARG A 428 14.86 11.13 -3.44
C ARG A 428 14.78 9.63 -3.57
N SER A 429 13.78 9.04 -2.96
CA SER A 429 13.50 7.62 -3.14
C SER A 429 12.92 7.36 -4.53
N LEU A 430 13.48 6.39 -5.23
CA LEU A 430 12.95 5.91 -6.52
C LEU A 430 11.81 4.89 -6.35
N GLY A 431 11.41 4.65 -5.11
CA GLY A 431 10.37 3.72 -4.69
C GLY A 431 9.79 4.14 -3.35
N LYS A 432 9.83 3.25 -2.34
CA LYS A 432 9.37 3.57 -0.98
C LYS A 432 10.30 4.57 -0.31
N ALA A 433 9.76 5.62 0.28
CA ALA A 433 10.53 6.58 1.05
C ALA A 433 11.11 5.92 2.32
N LYS A 434 12.40 6.12 2.56
CA LYS A 434 13.04 5.74 3.82
C LYS A 434 12.85 6.87 4.82
N ARG A 435 11.77 6.80 5.60
CA ARG A 435 11.39 7.86 6.54
C ARG A 435 12.12 7.81 7.88
N LEU A 436 12.76 6.68 8.22
CA LEU A 436 13.38 6.47 9.53
C LEU A 436 14.83 6.03 9.40
N ILE A 437 15.72 6.72 10.13
CA ILE A 437 17.12 6.35 10.36
C ILE A 437 17.31 6.19 11.87
N ASP A 438 17.38 4.95 12.35
CA ASP A 438 17.64 4.67 13.75
C ASP A 438 19.16 4.55 13.98
N LYS A 439 19.74 5.56 14.64
CA LYS A 439 21.17 5.62 15.01
C LYS A 439 21.42 5.24 16.47
N ARG A 440 20.38 4.78 17.18
CA ARG A 440 20.53 4.34 18.57
C ARG A 440 21.40 3.09 18.62
N PRO A 441 22.26 2.95 19.66
CA PRO A 441 23.05 1.73 19.86
C PRO A 441 22.11 0.52 19.91
N LYS A 442 22.40 -0.47 19.09
CA LYS A 442 21.73 -1.77 19.19
C LYS A 442 22.28 -2.44 20.45
N GLY A 443 21.43 -2.61 21.45
CA GLY A 443 21.75 -3.35 22.68
C GLY A 443 22.01 -4.83 22.42
#